data_863fc1c96336ac134a7e74ed701ea091
#
_entry.id   863fc1c96336ac134a7e74ed701ea091
#
_cell.length_a   1.000
_cell.length_b   1.000
_cell.length_c   1.000
_cell.angle_alpha   90.00
_cell.angle_beta   90.00
_cell.angle_gamma   90.00
#
_symmetry.space_group_name_H-M   'P 1'
#
loop_
_entity.id
_entity.type
_entity.pdbx_description
1 polymer ?
#
loop_
_entity_poly.entity_id
_entity_poly.type
_entity_poly.pdbx_seq_one_letter_code
_entity_poly.pdbx_strand_id
1 'polypeptide(L)'
;KIIIMTEKLIKNIVIIGAIVLGLITLGSGFISFSNQEIDLSNQFKQKLDERTAFYDKMYKVLDQKTQIAVKNDSSFVKIVNAQVNGQKNGEQLMWSWVQQSNPTATYGEVSKLYQDLSRAVEGEREGFFEQEKVLQDVVRQHSNLT
;
A
#
# COMPACT_ATOMS: atom_id res chain seq x y z
N LYS A 1 -36.07 -12.45 59.22
CA LYS A 1 -36.57 -11.81 57.95
C LYS A 1 -35.58 -10.84 57.35
N ILE A 2 -34.83 -10.06 58.14
CA ILE A 2 -33.82 -9.09 57.68
C ILE A 2 -32.63 -9.79 57.05
N ILE A 3 -32.13 -10.91 57.60
CA ILE A 3 -30.95 -11.65 57.08
C ILE A 3 -31.19 -12.20 55.67
N ILE A 4 -32.36 -12.75 55.39
CA ILE A 4 -32.72 -13.32 54.05
C ILE A 4 -32.85 -12.23 53.02
N MET A 5 -33.25 -11.02 53.39
CA MET A 5 -33.38 -9.87 52.52
C MET A 5 -32.03 -9.32 52.14
N THR A 6 -31.05 -9.33 53.06
CA THR A 6 -29.66 -8.93 52.80
C THR A 6 -28.93 -9.91 51.87
N GLU A 7 -29.10 -11.22 52.01
CA GLU A 7 -28.52 -12.21 51.11
C GLU A 7 -29.01 -12.07 49.66
N LYS A 8 -30.29 -11.86 49.47
CA LYS A 8 -30.89 -11.64 48.15
C LYS A 8 -30.36 -10.35 47.49
N LEU A 9 -30.17 -9.30 48.28
CA LEU A 9 -29.69 -8.02 47.83
C LEU A 9 -28.22 -8.10 47.40
N ILE A 10 -27.39 -8.78 48.20
CA ILE A 10 -25.97 -9.05 47.87
C ILE A 10 -25.86 -9.88 46.60
N LYS A 11 -26.66 -10.93 46.45
CA LYS A 11 -26.65 -11.78 45.25
C LYS A 11 -27.01 -11.01 43.98
N ASN A 12 -27.99 -10.12 44.06
CA ASN A 12 -28.36 -9.27 42.92
C ASN A 12 -27.26 -8.26 42.55
N ILE A 13 -26.58 -7.66 43.54
CA ILE A 13 -25.47 -6.72 43.31
C ILE A 13 -24.31 -7.45 42.64
N VAL A 14 -23.97 -8.66 43.05
CA VAL A 14 -22.91 -9.48 42.46
C VAL A 14 -23.25 -9.83 41.02
N ILE A 15 -24.50 -10.21 40.72
CA ILE A 15 -24.95 -10.55 39.37
C ILE A 15 -24.87 -9.30 38.44
N ILE A 16 -25.36 -8.16 38.94
CA ILE A 16 -25.30 -6.88 38.16
C ILE A 16 -23.85 -6.49 37.92
N GLY A 17 -22.99 -6.59 38.94
CA GLY A 17 -21.55 -6.31 38.78
C GLY A 17 -20.86 -7.22 37.76
N ALA A 18 -21.19 -8.51 37.74
CA ALA A 18 -20.67 -9.44 36.75
C ALA A 18 -21.13 -9.12 35.30
N ILE A 19 -22.40 -8.72 35.14
CA ILE A 19 -22.93 -8.30 33.83
C ILE A 19 -22.25 -7.03 33.34
N VAL A 20 -22.09 -6.03 34.21
CA VAL A 20 -21.41 -4.77 33.86
C VAL A 20 -19.95 -5.01 33.44
N LEU A 21 -19.23 -5.83 34.22
CA LEU A 21 -17.86 -6.23 33.90
C LEU A 21 -17.80 -6.97 32.54
N GLY A 22 -18.72 -7.87 32.26
CA GLY A 22 -18.83 -8.58 31.01
C GLY A 22 -19.05 -7.63 29.82
N LEU A 23 -19.93 -6.65 29.98
CA LEU A 23 -20.19 -5.63 28.94
C LEU A 23 -18.98 -4.72 28.66
N ILE A 24 -18.25 -4.34 29.72
CA ILE A 24 -17.02 -3.52 29.57
C ILE A 24 -15.93 -4.30 28.83
N THR A 25 -15.74 -5.59 29.15
CA THR A 25 -14.72 -6.41 28.47
C THR A 25 -15.08 -6.67 27.01
N LEU A 26 -16.34 -6.92 26.70
CA LEU A 26 -16.79 -7.07 25.30
C LEU A 26 -16.69 -5.75 24.53
N GLY A 27 -17.08 -4.64 25.14
CA GLY A 27 -16.99 -3.32 24.54
C GLY A 27 -15.54 -2.89 24.24
N SER A 28 -14.62 -3.14 25.18
CA SER A 28 -13.20 -2.81 24.97
C SER A 28 -12.56 -3.67 23.88
N GLY A 29 -12.92 -4.94 23.78
CA GLY A 29 -12.48 -5.82 22.69
C GLY A 29 -12.95 -5.35 21.32
N PHE A 30 -14.21 -4.94 21.20
CA PHE A 30 -14.78 -4.43 19.96
C PHE A 30 -14.13 -3.11 19.52
N ILE A 31 -13.91 -2.18 20.45
CA ILE A 31 -13.24 -0.89 20.17
C ILE A 31 -11.80 -1.14 19.73
N SER A 32 -11.07 -2.03 20.38
CA SER A 32 -9.70 -2.39 20.01
C SER A 32 -9.61 -2.98 18.60
N PHE A 33 -10.53 -3.88 18.26
CA PHE A 33 -10.62 -4.48 16.93
C PHE A 33 -10.91 -3.43 15.84
N SER A 34 -11.91 -2.57 16.08
CA SER A 34 -12.28 -1.49 15.14
C SER A 34 -11.14 -0.49 14.92
N ASN A 35 -10.41 -0.12 15.98
CA ASN A 35 -9.27 0.76 15.88
C ASN A 35 -8.12 0.13 15.06
N GLN A 36 -7.89 -1.16 15.22
CA GLN A 36 -6.87 -1.90 14.49
C GLN A 36 -7.19 -1.97 12.99
N GLU A 37 -8.46 -2.20 12.64
CA GLU A 37 -8.92 -2.21 11.25
C GLU A 37 -8.78 -0.84 10.58
N ILE A 38 -9.14 0.24 11.29
CA ILE A 38 -8.98 1.62 10.81
C ILE A 38 -7.50 1.95 10.59
N ASP A 39 -6.62 1.57 11.50
CA ASP A 39 -5.19 1.82 11.39
C ASP A 39 -4.58 1.07 10.21
N LEU A 40 -4.91 -0.21 10.01
CA LEU A 40 -4.48 -1.00 8.85
C LEU A 40 -4.99 -0.42 7.53
N SER A 41 -6.25 0.05 7.49
CA SER A 41 -6.81 0.72 6.31
C SER A 41 -6.07 2.02 5.97
N ASN A 42 -5.73 2.82 6.98
CA ASN A 42 -4.97 4.05 6.80
C ASN A 42 -3.53 3.77 6.34
N GLN A 43 -2.87 2.78 6.91
CA GLN A 43 -1.53 2.36 6.48
C GLN A 43 -1.54 1.84 5.04
N PHE A 44 -2.54 1.04 4.66
CA PHE A 44 -2.71 0.56 3.29
C PHE A 44 -2.85 1.73 2.31
N LYS A 45 -3.73 2.69 2.60
CA LYS A 45 -3.95 3.87 1.77
C LYS A 45 -2.68 4.70 1.64
N GLN A 46 -1.99 4.98 2.75
CA GLN A 46 -0.72 5.71 2.74
C GLN A 46 0.31 5.03 1.84
N LYS A 47 0.48 3.70 1.97
CA LYS A 47 1.46 2.96 1.17
C LYS A 47 1.08 2.88 -0.30
N LEU A 48 -0.21 2.87 -0.62
CA LEU A 48 -0.70 2.96 -1.99
C LEU A 48 -0.41 4.35 -2.61
N ASP A 49 -0.58 5.42 -1.83
CA ASP A 49 -0.28 6.79 -2.24
C ASP A 49 1.25 6.97 -2.47
N GLU A 50 2.09 6.43 -1.58
CA GLU A 50 3.55 6.43 -1.74
C GLU A 50 3.98 5.67 -3.01
N ARG A 51 3.38 4.51 -3.28
CA ARG A 51 3.60 3.74 -4.52
C ARG A 51 3.20 4.54 -5.75
N THR A 52 2.05 5.21 -5.72
CA THR A 52 1.60 6.07 -6.82
C THR A 52 2.56 7.23 -7.04
N ALA A 53 3.04 7.87 -5.97
CA ALA A 53 4.03 8.93 -6.03
C ALA A 53 5.37 8.46 -6.65
N PHE A 54 5.80 7.22 -6.38
CA PHE A 54 6.96 6.63 -7.03
C PHE A 54 6.80 6.55 -8.54
N TYR A 55 5.68 6.01 -9.04
CA TYR A 55 5.42 5.94 -10.48
C TYR A 55 5.26 7.33 -11.11
N ASP A 56 4.62 8.28 -10.43
CA ASP A 56 4.51 9.67 -10.89
C ASP A 56 5.89 10.34 -11.01
N LYS A 57 6.81 10.05 -10.09
CA LYS A 57 8.19 10.54 -10.15
C LYS A 57 8.93 9.93 -11.35
N MET A 58 8.82 8.63 -11.56
CA MET A 58 9.42 7.96 -12.72
C MET A 58 8.83 8.47 -14.03
N TYR A 59 7.51 8.71 -14.06
CA TYR A 59 6.85 9.30 -15.23
C TYR A 59 7.39 10.69 -15.55
N LYS A 60 7.59 11.56 -14.56
CA LYS A 60 8.16 12.91 -14.76
C LYS A 60 9.55 12.87 -15.40
N VAL A 61 10.37 11.88 -15.07
CA VAL A 61 11.70 11.70 -15.71
C VAL A 61 11.55 11.47 -17.20
N LEU A 62 10.52 10.74 -17.64
CA LEU A 62 10.25 10.48 -19.05
C LEU A 62 9.55 11.66 -19.73
N ASP A 63 8.54 12.24 -19.12
CA ASP A 63 7.72 13.32 -19.68
C ASP A 63 8.56 14.55 -20.04
N GLN A 64 9.51 14.93 -19.19
CA GLN A 64 10.43 16.05 -19.42
C GLN A 64 11.27 15.91 -20.71
N LYS A 65 11.42 14.67 -21.22
CA LYS A 65 12.31 14.38 -22.35
C LYS A 65 11.58 13.93 -23.62
N THR A 66 10.36 13.42 -23.51
CA THR A 66 9.69 12.75 -24.62
C THR A 66 8.43 13.43 -25.11
N GLN A 67 7.81 14.32 -24.33
CA GLN A 67 6.46 14.86 -24.57
C GLN A 67 5.39 13.77 -24.81
N ILE A 68 5.62 12.55 -24.35
CA ILE A 68 4.68 11.44 -24.47
C ILE A 68 3.60 11.61 -23.42
N ALA A 69 2.43 12.08 -23.81
CA ALA A 69 1.31 12.43 -22.93
C ALA A 69 0.49 11.22 -22.44
N VAL A 70 1.11 10.09 -22.10
CA VAL A 70 0.38 8.89 -21.66
C VAL A 70 0.62 8.61 -20.17
N LYS A 71 -0.04 9.41 -19.34
CA LYS A 71 -0.10 9.18 -17.90
C LYS A 71 -1.04 7.99 -17.62
N ASN A 72 -0.56 6.97 -16.87
CA ASN A 72 -1.26 5.74 -16.50
C ASN A 72 -1.33 4.62 -17.56
N ASP A 73 -0.37 4.55 -18.47
CA ASP A 73 -0.26 3.41 -19.36
C ASP A 73 0.28 2.17 -18.59
N SER A 74 -0.41 1.05 -18.73
CA SER A 74 0.03 -0.24 -18.18
C SER A 74 1.41 -0.68 -18.70
N SER A 75 1.79 -0.23 -19.89
CA SER A 75 3.10 -0.47 -20.49
C SER A 75 4.20 0.27 -19.75
N PHE A 76 3.97 1.52 -19.35
CA PHE A 76 4.90 2.27 -18.52
C PHE A 76 5.17 1.59 -17.18
N VAL A 77 4.11 1.15 -16.49
CA VAL A 77 4.23 0.40 -15.23
C VAL A 77 5.05 -0.88 -15.41
N LYS A 78 4.87 -1.60 -16.51
CA LYS A 78 5.68 -2.80 -16.84
C LYS A 78 7.16 -2.46 -17.04
N ILE A 79 7.47 -1.34 -17.72
CA ILE A 79 8.84 -0.88 -17.93
C ILE A 79 9.51 -0.55 -16.60
N VAL A 80 8.83 0.22 -15.72
CA VAL A 80 9.35 0.58 -14.40
C VAL A 80 9.55 -0.66 -13.54
N ASN A 81 8.60 -1.59 -13.53
CA ASN A 81 8.72 -2.85 -12.78
C ASN A 81 9.85 -3.74 -13.31
N ALA A 82 10.07 -3.77 -14.62
CA ALA A 82 11.21 -4.49 -15.19
C ALA A 82 12.54 -3.90 -14.70
N GLN A 83 12.63 -2.57 -14.59
CA GLN A 83 13.79 -1.87 -14.04
C GLN A 83 14.00 -2.19 -12.56
N VAL A 84 12.94 -2.02 -11.74
CA VAL A 84 12.98 -2.29 -10.29
C VAL A 84 13.45 -3.72 -10.02
N ASN A 85 12.95 -4.69 -10.80
CA ASN A 85 13.27 -6.12 -10.65
C ASN A 85 14.57 -6.55 -11.36
N GLY A 86 15.28 -5.63 -12.02
CA GLY A 86 16.51 -5.93 -12.74
C GLY A 86 16.32 -6.86 -13.95
N GLN A 87 15.15 -6.81 -14.60
CA GLN A 87 14.85 -7.63 -15.78
C GLN A 87 15.54 -7.06 -17.02
N LYS A 88 16.13 -7.94 -17.83
CA LYS A 88 16.91 -7.55 -19.02
C LYS A 88 16.06 -7.05 -20.18
N ASN A 89 14.74 -7.25 -20.17
CA ASN A 89 13.83 -6.87 -21.24
C ASN A 89 13.26 -5.44 -21.13
N GLY A 90 13.62 -4.70 -20.08
CA GLY A 90 13.05 -3.36 -19.83
C GLY A 90 13.31 -2.37 -20.95
N GLU A 91 14.52 -2.37 -21.54
CA GLU A 91 14.88 -1.50 -22.68
C GLU A 91 14.05 -1.83 -23.93
N GLN A 92 13.84 -3.12 -24.21
CA GLN A 92 13.00 -3.56 -25.32
C GLN A 92 11.52 -3.17 -25.14
N LEU A 93 11.01 -3.27 -23.91
CA LEU A 93 9.65 -2.82 -23.57
C LEU A 93 9.53 -1.30 -23.79
N MET A 94 10.53 -0.52 -23.35
CA MET A 94 10.56 0.93 -23.57
C MET A 94 10.63 1.28 -25.06
N TRP A 95 11.47 0.59 -25.82
CA TRP A 95 11.53 0.77 -27.27
C TRP A 95 10.17 0.57 -27.93
N SER A 96 9.51 -0.56 -27.65
CA SER A 96 8.20 -0.87 -28.20
C SER A 96 7.13 0.16 -27.81
N TRP A 97 7.16 0.63 -26.57
CA TRP A 97 6.22 1.64 -26.06
C TRP A 97 6.44 3.02 -26.72
N VAL A 98 7.71 3.48 -26.83
CA VAL A 98 8.03 4.76 -27.47
C VAL A 98 7.69 4.73 -28.94
N GLN A 99 7.98 3.65 -29.66
CA GLN A 99 7.67 3.51 -31.09
C GLN A 99 6.16 3.60 -31.39
N GLN A 100 5.30 3.13 -30.47
CA GLN A 100 3.86 3.28 -30.63
C GLN A 100 3.40 4.74 -30.49
N SER A 101 4.07 5.53 -29.66
CA SER A 101 3.70 6.92 -29.37
C SER A 101 4.46 7.91 -30.25
N ASN A 102 5.69 7.60 -30.62
CA ASN A 102 6.56 8.39 -31.49
C ASN A 102 7.36 7.49 -32.44
N PRO A 103 6.80 7.14 -33.61
CA PRO A 103 7.46 6.28 -34.61
C PRO A 103 8.77 6.83 -35.16
N THR A 104 9.05 8.12 -35.01
CA THR A 104 10.27 8.77 -35.51
C THR A 104 11.42 8.75 -34.50
N ALA A 105 11.19 8.31 -33.27
CA ALA A 105 12.21 8.20 -32.25
C ALA A 105 13.32 7.23 -32.68
N THR A 106 14.58 7.62 -32.48
CA THR A 106 15.72 6.78 -32.75
C THR A 106 16.05 5.84 -31.59
N TYR A 107 16.71 4.71 -31.89
CA TYR A 107 17.14 3.79 -30.85
C TYR A 107 18.05 4.45 -29.79
N GLY A 108 18.95 5.34 -30.25
CA GLY A 108 19.87 6.06 -29.36
C GLY A 108 19.15 6.97 -28.37
N GLU A 109 18.07 7.64 -28.79
CA GLU A 109 17.23 8.46 -27.91
C GLU A 109 16.51 7.60 -26.87
N VAL A 110 15.94 6.49 -27.30
CA VAL A 110 15.22 5.57 -26.39
C VAL A 110 16.17 4.90 -25.40
N SER A 111 17.36 4.48 -25.85
CA SER A 111 18.37 3.88 -24.97
C SER A 111 18.85 4.88 -23.90
N LYS A 112 19.08 6.14 -24.28
CA LYS A 112 19.41 7.21 -23.32
C LYS A 112 18.28 7.44 -22.31
N LEU A 113 17.05 7.48 -22.78
CA LEU A 113 15.87 7.63 -21.96
C LEU A 113 15.74 6.49 -20.95
N TYR A 114 15.99 5.26 -21.41
CA TYR A 114 15.99 4.07 -20.55
C TYR A 114 17.08 4.15 -19.47
N GLN A 115 18.28 4.63 -19.81
CA GLN A 115 19.36 4.82 -18.84
C GLN A 115 19.02 5.89 -17.80
N ASP A 116 18.38 6.99 -18.20
CA ASP A 116 17.94 8.05 -17.28
C ASP A 116 16.87 7.53 -16.31
N LEU A 117 15.91 6.75 -16.82
CA LEU A 117 14.91 6.07 -15.98
C LEU A 117 15.59 5.06 -15.05
N SER A 118 16.55 4.28 -15.53
CA SER A 118 17.31 3.31 -14.74
C SER A 118 17.99 3.96 -13.54
N ARG A 119 18.65 5.09 -13.73
CA ARG A 119 19.30 5.84 -12.66
C ARG A 119 18.27 6.37 -11.63
N ALA A 120 17.12 6.85 -12.10
CA ALA A 120 16.06 7.33 -11.22
C ALA A 120 15.47 6.20 -10.39
N VAL A 121 15.19 5.04 -11.01
CA VAL A 121 14.70 3.83 -10.34
C VAL A 121 15.73 3.31 -9.33
N GLU A 122 17.01 3.26 -9.70
CA GLU A 122 18.07 2.77 -8.82
C GLU A 122 18.21 3.61 -7.55
N GLY A 123 18.06 4.94 -7.65
CA GLY A 123 18.06 5.84 -6.50
C GLY A 123 16.87 5.67 -5.54
N GLU A 124 15.76 5.12 -6.00
CA GLU A 124 14.53 4.95 -5.21
C GLU A 124 14.18 3.47 -4.94
N ARG A 125 14.97 2.55 -5.47
CA ARG A 125 14.68 1.11 -5.50
C ARG A 125 14.52 0.51 -4.10
N GLU A 126 15.39 0.88 -3.18
CA GLU A 126 15.38 0.35 -1.81
C GLU A 126 14.10 0.80 -1.09
N GLY A 127 13.75 2.09 -1.18
CA GLY A 127 12.51 2.63 -0.63
C GLY A 127 11.27 1.97 -1.24
N PHE A 128 11.27 1.71 -2.55
CA PHE A 128 10.17 1.01 -3.21
C PHE A 128 9.97 -0.41 -2.67
N PHE A 129 11.05 -1.18 -2.50
CA PHE A 129 10.95 -2.54 -1.95
C PHE A 129 10.50 -2.55 -0.50
N GLU A 130 10.93 -1.59 0.31
CA GLU A 130 10.47 -1.44 1.69
C GLU A 130 8.96 -1.15 1.73
N GLN A 131 8.47 -0.24 0.88
CA GLN A 131 7.04 0.07 0.77
C GLN A 131 6.21 -1.14 0.33
N GLU A 132 6.66 -1.89 -0.68
CA GLU A 132 5.98 -3.12 -1.14
C GLU A 132 5.93 -4.19 -0.04
N LYS A 133 6.98 -4.34 0.74
CA LYS A 133 7.00 -5.25 1.88
C LYS A 133 5.99 -4.85 2.95
N VAL A 134 5.95 -3.58 3.32
CA VAL A 134 4.98 -3.07 4.30
C VAL A 134 3.56 -3.24 3.78
N LEU A 135 3.31 -2.96 2.50
CA LEU A 135 1.99 -3.15 1.88
C LEU A 135 1.54 -4.62 1.96
N GLN A 136 2.43 -5.57 1.66
CA GLN A 136 2.13 -7.00 1.78
C GLN A 136 1.85 -7.41 3.23
N ASP A 137 2.58 -6.87 4.20
CA ASP A 137 2.36 -7.13 5.62
C ASP A 137 1.02 -6.59 6.10
N VAL A 138 0.62 -5.38 5.67
CA VAL A 138 -0.69 -4.80 5.98
C VAL A 138 -1.83 -5.63 5.40
N VAL A 139 -1.72 -6.08 4.15
CA VAL A 139 -2.71 -6.97 3.50
C VAL A 139 -2.82 -8.29 4.26
N ARG A 140 -1.69 -8.88 4.67
CA ARG A 140 -1.67 -10.12 5.44
C ARG A 140 -2.32 -9.95 6.81
N GLN A 141 -2.03 -8.85 7.52
CA GLN A 141 -2.63 -8.55 8.82
C GLN A 141 -4.15 -8.36 8.70
N HIS A 142 -4.62 -7.64 7.69
CA HIS A 142 -6.05 -7.48 7.43
C HIS A 142 -6.73 -8.82 7.14
N SER A 143 -6.10 -9.67 6.32
CA SER A 143 -6.62 -11.01 6.02
C SER A 143 -6.70 -11.95 7.24
N ASN A 144 -5.90 -11.72 8.28
CA ASN A 144 -5.95 -12.48 9.51
C ASN A 144 -7.02 -11.98 10.50
N LEU A 145 -7.59 -10.79 10.28
CA LEU A 145 -8.66 -10.22 11.09
C LEU A 145 -10.07 -10.59 10.59
N THR A 146 -10.19 -10.97 9.32
CA THR A 146 -11.43 -11.38 8.65
C THR A 146 -11.54 -12.89 8.59
#